data_1665ca4d1ffa88c2c02c7623b96b90ef
#
_entry.id   1665ca4d1ffa88c2c02c7623b96b90ef
#
_cell.length_a   1.000
_cell.length_b   1.000
_cell.length_c   1.000
_cell.angle_alpha   90.00
_cell.angle_beta   90.00
_cell.angle_gamma   90.00
#
_symmetry.space_group_name_H-M   'P 1'
#
loop_
_entity.id
_entity.type
_entity.pdbx_description
1 polymer ?
#
loop_
_entity_poly.entity_id
_entity_poly.type
_entity_poly.pdbx_seq_one_letter_code
_entity_poly.pdbx_strand_id
1 'polypeptide(L)'
;MVMFDSLNRDMLEPYGGNLVKTPNFTRMAEHSVTFDNCYAGSLPCMPARRELHTGRYNFLHRSWGPLEPFDDSMPEILNHHHIHSHLATDHYHYFEDGGATYHTRYRTWEGFRGQEGDSWKAVVGRNCCPKEYKNRCDGLPDTWEHNWVPQDFTNRVYLDTVEKQPQSRTFEEGKAFLKENNQVQDWFLQIETFDPHEPFFSHERFKKLLDDPYRGPVYDWPDYRSLDDRDTPVEIQHLRAEYGSLLAMCDEKLGEVLDLLDQYDMWKDTMVIVNTDHGFLLSEHGEWAKCHCPFYNEVARIPLFIWNPQTGRKGIHTSSLVQTIDLPATILRQFEIDIPQQMEGIPLQGVLEHDEKIRDVALFGLFGGQLNATDGHYVYMKSPVDWDEPIYQYTLMPMRHGGKRGFIQDEELKGIELYRECTFTRGLPVMKIPCRKLPAQGRYPTMLFDLEKDPKQEHPIRDQEQERRMEQWMKKRMEQNDCPAEIYKRYGLN
;
A
#
# COMPACT_ATOMS: atom_id res chain seq x y z
N MET A 1 6.25 7.89 11.79
CA MET A 1 5.91 6.71 10.96
C MET A 1 6.82 6.67 9.75
N VAL A 2 7.38 5.50 9.41
CA VAL A 2 8.13 5.26 8.18
C VAL A 2 7.33 4.24 7.36
N MET A 3 6.91 4.62 6.16
CA MET A 3 6.08 3.81 5.28
C MET A 3 6.79 3.60 3.94
N PHE A 4 6.85 2.34 3.53
CA PHE A 4 7.35 1.92 2.23
C PHE A 4 6.16 1.58 1.33
N ASP A 5 6.30 1.64 0.00
CA ASP A 5 5.29 1.17 -0.94
C ASP A 5 5.70 -0.19 -1.50
N SER A 6 4.76 -1.13 -1.61
CA SER A 6 4.99 -2.45 -2.20
C SER A 6 6.04 -3.32 -1.49
N LEU A 7 6.21 -3.14 -0.18
CA LEU A 7 7.18 -3.90 0.62
C LEU A 7 6.68 -5.31 0.92
N ASN A 8 7.22 -6.31 0.24
CA ASN A 8 6.89 -7.71 0.50
C ASN A 8 7.47 -8.17 1.85
N ARG A 9 6.57 -8.55 2.77
CA ARG A 9 6.89 -9.02 4.11
C ARG A 9 7.88 -10.20 4.12
N ASP A 10 7.68 -11.15 3.21
CA ASP A 10 8.44 -12.40 3.18
C ASP A 10 9.87 -12.22 2.65
N MET A 11 10.23 -11.01 2.22
CA MET A 11 11.60 -10.64 1.88
C MET A 11 12.40 -10.07 3.06
N LEU A 12 11.74 -9.78 4.20
CA LEU A 12 12.38 -9.20 5.39
C LEU A 12 12.89 -10.29 6.36
N GLU A 13 14.12 -10.14 6.87
CA GLU A 13 14.72 -11.09 7.84
C GLU A 13 13.86 -11.32 9.10
N PRO A 14 13.19 -10.32 9.71
CA PRO A 14 12.28 -10.53 10.84
C PRO A 14 11.12 -11.49 10.58
N TYR A 15 10.74 -11.66 9.33
CA TYR A 15 9.68 -12.59 8.90
C TYR A 15 10.23 -13.84 8.18
N GLY A 16 11.54 -14.07 8.24
CA GLY A 16 12.20 -15.24 7.64
C GLY A 16 12.72 -15.05 6.23
N GLY A 17 12.66 -13.83 5.69
CA GLY A 17 13.21 -13.48 4.39
C GLY A 17 14.72 -13.68 4.32
N ASN A 18 15.22 -14.07 3.15
CA ASN A 18 16.64 -14.36 2.93
C ASN A 18 17.16 -13.92 1.55
N LEU A 19 16.38 -13.17 0.80
CA LEU A 19 16.77 -12.66 -0.52
C LEU A 19 17.97 -11.71 -0.40
N VAL A 20 17.88 -10.78 0.53
CA VAL A 20 18.94 -9.81 0.87
C VAL A 20 18.95 -9.60 2.39
N LYS A 21 20.06 -9.16 2.93
CA LYS A 21 20.17 -8.81 4.35
C LYS A 21 19.43 -7.51 4.64
N THR A 22 18.60 -7.52 5.70
CA THR A 22 17.81 -6.37 6.17
C THR A 22 18.05 -6.11 7.67
N PRO A 23 19.32 -5.80 8.06
CA PRO A 23 19.69 -5.68 9.47
C PRO A 23 18.98 -4.55 10.21
N ASN A 24 18.54 -3.49 9.53
CA ASN A 24 17.84 -2.38 10.16
C ASN A 24 16.36 -2.68 10.38
N PHE A 25 15.71 -3.45 9.51
CA PHE A 25 14.40 -4.03 9.82
C PHE A 25 14.49 -4.99 11.00
N THR A 26 15.56 -5.79 11.11
CA THR A 26 15.82 -6.65 12.27
C THR A 26 16.01 -5.82 13.55
N ARG A 27 16.81 -4.74 13.50
CA ARG A 27 16.98 -3.79 14.60
C ARG A 27 15.64 -3.16 15.02
N MET A 28 14.80 -2.78 14.07
CA MET A 28 13.45 -2.28 14.35
C MET A 28 12.59 -3.34 15.05
N ALA A 29 12.60 -4.58 14.60
CA ALA A 29 11.88 -5.70 15.23
C ALA A 29 12.36 -5.95 16.68
N GLU A 30 13.67 -5.88 16.93
CA GLU A 30 14.24 -6.01 18.27
C GLU A 30 13.80 -4.89 19.23
N HIS A 31 13.46 -3.70 18.71
CA HIS A 31 13.00 -2.55 19.48
C HIS A 31 11.48 -2.38 19.54
N SER A 32 10.70 -3.25 18.93
CA SER A 32 9.26 -3.07 18.76
C SER A 32 8.45 -4.34 19.00
N VAL A 33 7.14 -4.21 18.92
CA VAL A 33 6.22 -5.33 18.71
C VAL A 33 6.11 -5.55 17.21
N THR A 34 6.39 -6.78 16.78
CA THR A 34 6.28 -7.26 15.40
C THR A 34 4.93 -7.94 15.22
N PHE A 35 4.15 -7.50 14.25
CA PHE A 35 2.82 -8.05 13.98
C PHE A 35 2.88 -9.14 12.91
N ASP A 36 2.50 -10.36 13.29
CA ASP A 36 2.52 -11.50 12.37
C ASP A 36 1.29 -11.52 11.44
N ASN A 37 0.17 -10.95 11.87
CA ASN A 37 -1.11 -10.96 11.15
C ASN A 37 -1.64 -9.54 10.90
N CYS A 38 -0.82 -8.68 10.27
CA CYS A 38 -1.28 -7.41 9.75
C CYS A 38 -1.70 -7.56 8.29
N TYR A 39 -2.90 -7.11 7.95
CA TYR A 39 -3.43 -7.15 6.58
C TYR A 39 -3.72 -5.75 6.05
N ALA A 40 -3.38 -5.52 4.78
CA ALA A 40 -3.91 -4.39 4.03
C ALA A 40 -5.45 -4.51 3.94
N GLY A 41 -6.12 -3.40 3.78
CA GLY A 41 -7.57 -3.40 3.51
C GLY A 41 -7.85 -3.19 2.04
N SER A 42 -7.84 -1.95 1.59
CA SER A 42 -8.06 -1.60 0.18
C SER A 42 -6.75 -1.53 -0.60
N LEU A 43 -6.75 -2.11 -1.77
CA LEU A 43 -5.62 -2.14 -2.69
C LEU A 43 -5.96 -1.39 -3.99
N PRO A 44 -4.95 -0.91 -4.75
CA PRO A 44 -3.54 -0.78 -4.35
C PRO A 44 -3.25 0.55 -3.63
N CYS A 45 -2.14 1.19 -3.95
CA CYS A 45 -1.50 2.33 -3.31
C CYS A 45 -2.44 3.45 -2.80
N MET A 46 -3.21 4.15 -3.66
CA MET A 46 -4.04 5.28 -3.21
C MET A 46 -5.28 4.84 -2.40
N PRO A 47 -6.00 3.75 -2.74
CA PRO A 47 -7.01 3.18 -1.85
C PRO A 47 -6.48 2.85 -0.45
N ALA A 48 -5.27 2.29 -0.34
CA ALA A 48 -4.62 2.03 0.96
C ALA A 48 -4.30 3.34 1.71
N ARG A 49 -3.87 4.39 1.00
CA ARG A 49 -3.64 5.71 1.60
C ARG A 49 -4.91 6.37 2.08
N ARG A 50 -6.02 6.19 1.37
CA ARG A 50 -7.31 6.68 1.88
C ARG A 50 -7.69 5.98 3.19
N GLU A 51 -7.43 4.70 3.32
CA GLU A 51 -7.61 3.97 4.57
C GLU A 51 -6.71 4.49 5.69
N LEU A 52 -5.45 4.79 5.37
CA LEU A 52 -4.50 5.37 6.33
C LEU A 52 -4.93 6.77 6.80
N HIS A 53 -5.67 7.52 5.99
CA HIS A 53 -6.27 8.78 6.41
C HIS A 53 -7.55 8.59 7.21
N THR A 54 -8.45 7.72 6.73
CA THR A 54 -9.84 7.68 7.19
C THR A 54 -10.18 6.53 8.15
N GLY A 55 -9.32 5.52 8.25
CA GLY A 55 -9.60 4.30 9.02
C GLY A 55 -10.81 3.51 8.52
N ARG A 56 -11.16 3.62 7.22
CA ARG A 56 -12.32 2.97 6.60
C ARG A 56 -11.93 2.25 5.32
N TYR A 57 -12.65 1.16 4.98
CA TYR A 57 -12.49 0.49 3.70
C TYR A 57 -12.92 1.38 2.53
N ASN A 58 -12.03 1.55 1.55
CA ASN A 58 -12.31 2.28 0.32
C ASN A 58 -12.96 1.38 -0.74
N PHE A 59 -12.48 0.15 -0.90
CA PHE A 59 -12.78 -0.75 -2.01
C PHE A 59 -14.26 -1.21 -2.09
N LEU A 60 -15.05 -1.04 -1.03
CA LEU A 60 -16.47 -1.36 -1.05
C LEU A 60 -17.31 -0.30 -1.80
N HIS A 61 -16.80 0.93 -1.94
CA HIS A 61 -17.56 2.06 -2.45
C HIS A 61 -16.97 2.68 -3.71
N ARG A 62 -15.67 2.60 -3.88
CA ARG A 62 -15.00 3.22 -5.02
C ARG A 62 -13.63 2.61 -5.28
N SER A 63 -13.13 2.86 -6.47
CA SER A 63 -11.77 2.58 -6.88
C SER A 63 -10.79 3.65 -6.34
N TRP A 64 -9.65 3.76 -6.93
CA TRP A 64 -8.64 4.79 -6.75
C TRP A 64 -9.22 6.19 -6.97
N GLY A 65 -8.92 7.12 -6.08
CA GLY A 65 -9.39 8.49 -6.19
C GLY A 65 -8.89 9.39 -5.06
N PRO A 66 -9.14 10.71 -5.17
CA PRO A 66 -8.83 11.70 -4.13
C PRO A 66 -9.53 11.42 -2.81
N LEU A 67 -9.12 12.12 -1.74
CA LEU A 67 -9.94 12.22 -0.53
C LEU A 67 -11.26 12.92 -0.85
N GLU A 68 -12.31 12.49 -0.15
CA GLU A 68 -13.65 13.07 -0.28
C GLU A 68 -13.84 14.26 0.68
N PRO A 69 -14.69 15.21 0.34
CA PRO A 69 -14.99 16.35 1.23
C PRO A 69 -15.54 15.97 2.61
N PHE A 70 -16.10 14.77 2.75
CA PHE A 70 -16.66 14.23 3.98
C PHE A 70 -15.71 13.31 4.75
N ASP A 71 -14.53 13.01 4.20
CA ASP A 71 -13.57 12.12 4.84
C ASP A 71 -13.00 12.72 6.14
N ASP A 72 -12.93 11.93 7.19
CA ASP A 72 -12.17 12.22 8.39
C ASP A 72 -10.70 11.89 8.12
N SER A 73 -9.88 12.91 7.92
CA SER A 73 -8.45 12.72 7.64
C SER A 73 -7.63 12.81 8.92
N MET A 74 -6.95 11.74 9.31
CA MET A 74 -6.15 11.68 10.54
C MET A 74 -5.13 12.84 10.63
N PRO A 75 -4.31 13.18 9.61
CA PRO A 75 -3.38 14.31 9.71
C PRO A 75 -4.10 15.65 9.89
N GLU A 76 -5.28 15.84 9.28
CA GLU A 76 -6.07 17.05 9.44
C GLU A 76 -6.65 17.15 10.85
N ILE A 77 -7.11 16.02 11.43
CA ILE A 77 -7.59 15.96 12.82
C ILE A 77 -6.46 16.31 13.78
N LEU A 78 -5.26 15.76 13.60
CA LEU A 78 -4.07 16.11 14.39
C LEU A 78 -3.83 17.62 14.37
N ASN A 79 -3.87 18.24 13.19
CA ASN A 79 -3.67 19.69 13.04
C ASN A 79 -4.73 20.52 13.79
N HIS A 80 -5.99 20.07 13.79
CA HIS A 80 -7.06 20.73 14.55
C HIS A 80 -6.85 20.63 16.07
N HIS A 81 -6.16 19.61 16.55
CA HIS A 81 -5.77 19.41 17.94
C HIS A 81 -4.36 19.95 18.26
N HIS A 82 -3.83 20.84 17.43
CA HIS A 82 -2.51 21.47 17.59
C HIS A 82 -1.30 20.52 17.52
N ILE A 83 -1.48 19.30 17.07
CA ILE A 83 -0.39 18.38 16.75
C ILE A 83 0.13 18.72 15.36
N HIS A 84 1.40 19.08 15.23
CA HIS A 84 1.99 19.42 13.94
C HIS A 84 2.19 18.18 13.09
N SER A 85 1.49 18.03 11.98
CA SER A 85 1.72 16.92 11.05
C SER A 85 2.63 17.33 9.90
N HIS A 86 3.68 16.54 9.64
CA HIS A 86 4.60 16.72 8.52
C HIS A 86 4.71 15.47 7.67
N LEU A 87 4.67 15.64 6.33
CA LEU A 87 4.87 14.58 5.36
C LEU A 87 6.12 14.85 4.53
N ALA A 88 7.08 13.92 4.57
CA ALA A 88 8.16 13.83 3.59
C ALA A 88 7.87 12.66 2.65
N THR A 89 7.76 12.89 1.33
CA THR A 89 7.34 11.83 0.40
C THR A 89 7.94 11.97 -0.99
N ASP A 90 8.14 10.85 -1.66
CA ASP A 90 8.40 10.76 -3.09
C ASP A 90 7.27 10.03 -3.85
N HIS A 91 6.13 9.83 -3.20
CA HIS A 91 4.98 9.21 -3.80
C HIS A 91 4.29 10.15 -4.81
N TYR A 92 4.68 10.05 -6.07
CA TYR A 92 4.30 11.02 -7.10
C TYR A 92 2.81 11.00 -7.47
N HIS A 93 2.05 9.93 -7.17
CA HIS A 93 0.60 9.87 -7.40
C HIS A 93 -0.19 10.94 -6.63
N TYR A 94 0.38 11.54 -5.60
CA TYR A 94 -0.23 12.71 -4.94
C TYR A 94 -0.34 13.94 -5.85
N PHE A 95 0.38 13.97 -6.96
CA PHE A 95 0.38 15.05 -7.95
C PHE A 95 -0.46 14.72 -9.19
N GLU A 96 -1.13 13.58 -9.20
CA GLU A 96 -2.08 13.18 -10.23
C GLU A 96 -3.52 13.48 -9.80
N ASP A 97 -4.44 13.59 -10.78
CA ASP A 97 -5.86 13.86 -10.51
C ASP A 97 -6.46 12.86 -9.51
N GLY A 98 -6.20 11.57 -9.68
CA GLY A 98 -6.73 10.52 -8.82
C GLY A 98 -6.07 10.41 -7.44
N GLY A 99 -4.97 11.10 -7.21
CA GLY A 99 -4.22 11.11 -5.95
C GLY A 99 -4.18 12.47 -5.27
N ALA A 100 -4.83 13.47 -5.83
CA ALA A 100 -4.87 14.82 -5.29
C ALA A 100 -5.47 14.87 -3.87
N THR A 101 -5.14 15.94 -3.13
CA THR A 101 -5.63 16.28 -1.79
C THR A 101 -5.02 15.57 -0.59
N TYR A 102 -4.35 14.43 -0.70
CA TYR A 102 -3.80 13.70 0.44
C TYR A 102 -2.69 14.49 1.17
N HIS A 103 -1.65 14.91 0.45
CA HIS A 103 -0.52 15.66 1.01
C HIS A 103 -0.93 17.00 1.62
N THR A 104 -1.97 17.64 1.10
CA THR A 104 -2.48 18.93 1.61
C THR A 104 -3.21 18.82 2.94
N ARG A 105 -3.45 17.62 3.46
CA ARG A 105 -4.03 17.39 4.80
C ARG A 105 -3.00 17.50 5.90
N TYR A 106 -1.72 17.36 5.58
CA TYR A 106 -0.63 17.62 6.51
C TYR A 106 -0.43 19.15 6.68
N ARG A 107 0.02 19.55 7.85
CA ARG A 107 0.28 20.97 8.11
C ARG A 107 1.44 21.51 7.29
N THR A 108 2.48 20.68 7.11
CA THR A 108 3.60 20.93 6.22
C THR A 108 3.96 19.65 5.46
N TRP A 109 4.52 19.80 4.28
CA TRP A 109 4.96 18.67 3.48
C TRP A 109 6.06 19.05 2.50
N GLU A 110 6.91 18.08 2.18
CA GLU A 110 7.91 18.18 1.11
C GLU A 110 7.78 16.96 0.21
N GLY A 111 7.75 17.18 -1.12
CA GLY A 111 7.58 16.13 -2.12
C GLY A 111 8.76 16.08 -3.08
N PHE A 112 9.30 14.87 -3.31
CA PHE A 112 10.44 14.63 -4.18
C PHE A 112 10.01 13.90 -5.44
N ARG A 113 10.35 14.46 -6.60
CA ARG A 113 9.92 14.01 -7.92
C ARG A 113 10.94 13.08 -8.57
N GLY A 114 10.44 12.15 -9.41
CA GLY A 114 11.29 11.34 -10.31
C GLY A 114 11.07 9.84 -10.26
N GLN A 115 10.18 9.35 -9.37
CA GLN A 115 9.81 7.94 -9.29
C GLN A 115 8.99 7.51 -10.51
N GLU A 116 9.10 6.25 -10.88
CA GLU A 116 8.37 5.64 -12.00
C GLU A 116 8.49 6.51 -13.28
N GLY A 117 7.49 6.61 -14.07
CA GLY A 117 7.44 7.50 -15.24
C GLY A 117 6.94 8.92 -14.92
N ASP A 118 7.19 9.45 -13.71
CA ASP A 118 6.78 10.79 -13.29
C ASP A 118 7.17 11.86 -14.32
N SER A 119 6.24 12.70 -14.72
CA SER A 119 6.44 13.79 -15.68
C SER A 119 7.30 14.91 -15.09
N TRP A 120 8.51 14.59 -14.65
CA TRP A 120 9.41 15.48 -13.91
C TRP A 120 10.40 16.23 -14.80
N LYS A 121 11.26 15.53 -15.55
CA LYS A 121 12.28 16.17 -16.36
C LYS A 121 11.85 16.33 -17.81
N ALA A 122 12.04 17.55 -18.33
CA ALA A 122 11.74 17.86 -19.73
C ALA A 122 13.03 17.81 -20.58
N VAL A 123 13.16 16.79 -21.44
CA VAL A 123 14.24 16.68 -22.40
C VAL A 123 13.63 16.52 -23.79
N VAL A 124 13.42 17.66 -24.45
CA VAL A 124 12.77 17.72 -25.76
C VAL A 124 13.72 17.23 -26.86
N GLY A 125 13.25 16.31 -27.72
CA GLY A 125 14.00 15.83 -28.88
C GLY A 125 15.14 14.87 -28.56
N ARG A 126 15.27 14.37 -27.32
CA ARG A 126 16.23 13.33 -26.93
C ARG A 126 15.51 12.13 -26.34
N ASN A 127 15.73 10.97 -26.95
CA ASN A 127 15.33 9.69 -26.34
C ASN A 127 16.45 9.20 -25.41
N CYS A 128 16.12 9.03 -24.11
CA CYS A 128 17.05 8.53 -23.10
C CYS A 128 16.94 7.01 -22.87
N CYS A 129 15.98 6.33 -23.50
CA CYS A 129 15.85 4.88 -23.38
C CYS A 129 17.09 4.19 -23.96
N PRO A 130 17.57 3.11 -23.32
CA PRO A 130 18.51 2.19 -23.95
C PRO A 130 17.96 1.66 -25.28
N LYS A 131 18.85 1.27 -26.20
CA LYS A 131 18.41 0.66 -27.46
C LYS A 131 17.69 -0.67 -27.24
N GLU A 132 18.10 -1.39 -26.21
CA GLU A 132 17.54 -2.67 -25.81
C GLU A 132 17.14 -2.55 -24.34
N TYR A 133 15.88 -2.77 -24.06
CA TYR A 133 15.33 -2.88 -22.72
C TYR A 133 14.12 -3.84 -22.75
N LYS A 134 13.81 -4.43 -21.60
CA LYS A 134 12.66 -5.30 -21.40
C LYS A 134 11.93 -4.83 -20.15
N ASN A 135 10.89 -4.05 -20.33
CA ASN A 135 10.15 -3.45 -19.23
C ASN A 135 8.65 -3.50 -19.50
N ARG A 136 7.88 -3.27 -18.43
CA ARG A 136 6.44 -3.00 -18.53
C ARG A 136 6.19 -1.96 -19.62
N CYS A 137 5.13 -2.16 -20.38
CA CYS A 137 4.74 -1.29 -21.49
C CYS A 137 5.57 -1.47 -22.78
N ASP A 138 6.39 -2.50 -22.91
CA ASP A 138 7.01 -2.86 -24.18
C ASP A 138 5.94 -3.07 -25.26
N GLY A 139 6.12 -2.38 -26.39
CA GLY A 139 5.18 -2.44 -27.50
C GLY A 139 3.95 -1.55 -27.37
N LEU A 140 3.77 -0.82 -26.27
CA LEU A 140 2.75 0.23 -26.21
C LEU A 140 3.15 1.41 -27.08
N PRO A 141 2.14 2.10 -27.71
CA PRO A 141 2.45 3.27 -28.52
C PRO A 141 3.05 4.38 -27.65
N ASP A 142 4.09 5.05 -28.12
CA ASP A 142 4.65 6.25 -27.53
C ASP A 142 3.68 7.42 -27.77
N THR A 143 2.69 7.52 -26.91
CA THR A 143 1.73 8.62 -26.91
C THR A 143 1.93 9.45 -25.65
N TRP A 144 1.34 10.64 -25.61
CA TRP A 144 1.40 11.49 -24.43
C TRP A 144 0.85 10.80 -23.16
N GLU A 145 -0.13 9.91 -23.30
CA GLU A 145 -0.75 9.15 -22.21
C GLU A 145 0.10 7.93 -21.78
N HIS A 146 0.95 7.41 -22.68
CA HIS A 146 1.66 6.14 -22.48
C HIS A 146 3.19 6.27 -22.65
N ASN A 147 3.78 7.37 -22.18
CA ASN A 147 5.22 7.57 -22.26
C ASN A 147 5.95 7.34 -20.92
N TRP A 148 5.45 6.46 -20.07
CA TRP A 148 6.03 6.21 -18.74
C TRP A 148 7.46 5.71 -18.82
N VAL A 149 7.74 4.69 -19.63
CA VAL A 149 9.07 4.10 -19.74
C VAL A 149 10.09 5.10 -20.32
N PRO A 150 9.85 5.80 -21.44
CA PRO A 150 10.74 6.85 -21.93
C PRO A 150 10.93 7.99 -20.91
N GLN A 151 9.91 8.36 -20.18
CA GLN A 151 9.99 9.40 -19.16
C GLN A 151 10.83 8.95 -17.96
N ASP A 152 10.68 7.70 -17.54
CA ASP A 152 11.47 7.10 -16.47
C ASP A 152 12.97 7.12 -16.82
N PHE A 153 13.37 6.61 -17.98
CA PHE A 153 14.77 6.69 -18.42
C PHE A 153 15.26 8.12 -18.56
N THR A 154 14.40 9.07 -18.89
CA THR A 154 14.74 10.49 -18.89
C THR A 154 15.03 11.00 -17.47
N ASN A 155 14.20 10.61 -16.49
CA ASN A 155 14.40 10.98 -15.09
C ASN A 155 15.69 10.38 -14.53
N ARG A 156 15.99 9.12 -14.81
CA ARG A 156 17.20 8.39 -14.35
C ARG A 156 18.51 9.12 -14.70
N VAL A 157 18.56 9.86 -15.82
CA VAL A 157 19.75 10.67 -16.18
C VAL A 157 20.09 11.72 -15.10
N TYR A 158 19.10 12.14 -14.34
CA TYR A 158 19.24 13.12 -13.25
C TYR A 158 19.31 12.49 -11.86
N LEU A 159 19.19 11.16 -11.78
CA LEU A 159 19.24 10.34 -10.57
C LEU A 159 20.53 9.49 -10.55
N ASP A 160 21.65 10.07 -11.01
CA ASP A 160 22.91 9.41 -11.26
C ASP A 160 23.73 9.06 -10.00
N THR A 161 23.29 9.53 -8.82
CA THR A 161 23.86 9.14 -7.51
C THR A 161 22.76 8.77 -6.53
N VAL A 162 23.12 7.99 -5.49
CA VAL A 162 22.19 7.56 -4.44
C VAL A 162 21.52 8.76 -3.75
N GLU A 163 22.28 9.83 -3.50
CA GLU A 163 21.79 11.03 -2.80
C GLU A 163 20.77 11.81 -3.64
N LYS A 164 20.78 11.64 -4.96
CA LYS A 164 19.82 12.28 -5.86
C LYS A 164 18.53 11.49 -6.03
N GLN A 165 18.50 10.22 -5.63
CA GLN A 165 17.28 9.43 -5.70
C GLN A 165 16.18 10.04 -4.84
N PRO A 166 14.92 10.01 -5.29
CA PRO A 166 13.78 10.54 -4.54
C PRO A 166 13.69 9.98 -3.13
N GLN A 167 13.85 8.66 -2.95
CA GLN A 167 13.89 8.01 -1.63
C GLN A 167 14.93 8.65 -0.70
N SER A 168 16.19 8.80 -1.18
CA SER A 168 17.24 9.41 -0.34
C SER A 168 16.88 10.81 0.10
N ARG A 169 16.30 11.62 -0.79
CA ARG A 169 15.86 12.98 -0.48
C ARG A 169 14.69 13.01 0.50
N THR A 170 13.77 12.08 0.36
CA THR A 170 12.64 11.90 1.29
C THR A 170 13.14 11.58 2.70
N PHE A 171 14.10 10.67 2.82
CA PHE A 171 14.69 10.35 4.13
C PHE A 171 15.55 11.49 4.68
N GLU A 172 16.28 12.26 3.83
CA GLU A 172 17.02 13.45 4.29
C GLU A 172 16.07 14.51 4.88
N GLU A 173 14.91 14.76 4.25
CA GLU A 173 13.90 15.66 4.79
C GLU A 173 13.33 15.16 6.13
N GLY A 174 12.95 13.88 6.19
CA GLY A 174 12.49 13.28 7.45
C GLY A 174 13.54 13.37 8.57
N LYS A 175 14.81 13.13 8.24
CA LYS A 175 15.92 13.27 9.18
C LYS A 175 16.15 14.74 9.58
N ALA A 176 16.00 15.69 8.67
CA ALA A 176 16.07 17.11 8.98
C ALA A 176 14.96 17.50 9.96
N PHE A 177 13.73 17.07 9.73
CA PHE A 177 12.62 17.27 10.67
C PHE A 177 12.95 16.72 12.06
N LEU A 178 13.44 15.48 12.16
CA LEU A 178 13.82 14.88 13.46
C LEU A 178 14.93 15.67 14.16
N LYS A 179 15.95 16.13 13.44
CA LYS A 179 17.04 16.94 14.00
C LYS A 179 16.57 18.27 14.56
N GLU A 180 15.70 18.96 13.82
CA GLU A 180 15.16 20.26 14.22
C GLU A 180 14.18 20.15 15.41
N ASN A 181 13.44 19.04 15.51
CA ASN A 181 12.33 18.90 16.45
C ASN A 181 12.58 17.88 17.58
N ASN A 182 13.84 17.42 17.78
CA ASN A 182 14.15 16.40 18.79
C ASN A 182 13.91 16.80 20.26
N GLN A 183 13.67 18.09 20.54
CA GLN A 183 13.34 18.62 21.88
C GLN A 183 11.91 19.17 21.97
N VAL A 184 11.09 18.95 20.93
CA VAL A 184 9.72 19.45 20.84
C VAL A 184 8.76 18.27 20.91
N GLN A 185 7.59 18.47 21.52
CA GLN A 185 6.50 17.49 21.58
C GLN A 185 5.38 17.89 20.62
N ASP A 186 4.36 17.07 20.54
CA ASP A 186 3.12 17.32 19.80
C ASP A 186 3.33 17.46 18.28
N TRP A 187 4.03 16.48 17.71
CA TRP A 187 4.20 16.34 16.28
C TRP A 187 3.98 14.89 15.77
N PHE A 188 3.57 14.79 14.52
CA PHE A 188 3.50 13.57 13.75
C PHE A 188 4.31 13.73 12.47
N LEU A 189 5.31 12.89 12.28
CA LEU A 189 6.11 12.80 11.05
C LEU A 189 5.74 11.52 10.30
N GLN A 190 5.42 11.65 9.02
CA GLN A 190 5.36 10.54 8.07
C GLN A 190 6.50 10.68 7.05
N ILE A 191 7.43 9.75 7.07
CA ILE A 191 8.39 9.53 6.00
C ILE A 191 7.80 8.43 5.12
N GLU A 192 7.42 8.77 3.91
CA GLU A 192 6.77 7.86 2.98
C GLU A 192 7.58 7.77 1.70
N THR A 193 8.12 6.59 1.43
CA THR A 193 8.89 6.33 0.23
C THR A 193 8.16 5.43 -0.74
N PHE A 194 8.30 5.73 -2.04
CA PHE A 194 7.75 4.93 -3.13
C PHE A 194 8.47 3.57 -3.23
N ASP A 195 9.77 3.53 -2.92
CA ASP A 195 10.54 2.29 -2.95
C ASP A 195 10.11 1.33 -1.79
N PRO A 196 10.12 -0.01 -2.04
CA PRO A 196 10.66 -0.73 -3.18
C PRO A 196 9.64 -1.02 -4.30
N HIS A 197 8.69 -0.11 -4.58
CA HIS A 197 7.80 -0.18 -5.74
C HIS A 197 8.60 -0.25 -7.06
N GLU A 198 8.04 -0.87 -8.10
CA GLU A 198 8.64 -0.85 -9.42
C GLU A 198 8.59 0.54 -10.09
N PRO A 199 9.51 0.89 -10.99
CA PRO A 199 10.64 0.08 -11.47
C PRO A 199 11.73 -0.08 -10.41
N PHE A 200 12.35 -1.26 -10.34
CA PHE A 200 13.35 -1.59 -9.31
C PHE A 200 14.71 -0.95 -9.61
N PHE A 201 14.70 0.37 -9.78
CA PHE A 201 15.90 1.13 -10.12
C PHE A 201 16.75 1.43 -8.88
N SER A 202 17.88 0.76 -8.75
CA SER A 202 18.86 0.99 -7.70
C SER A 202 20.27 1.22 -8.27
N HIS A 203 21.19 1.73 -7.44
CA HIS A 203 22.57 1.94 -7.82
C HIS A 203 23.43 0.69 -7.67
N GLU A 204 24.51 0.59 -8.45
CA GLU A 204 25.46 -0.51 -8.54
C GLU A 204 25.95 -1.03 -7.18
N ARG A 205 26.09 -0.17 -6.16
CA ARG A 205 26.56 -0.61 -4.84
C ARG A 205 25.58 -1.55 -4.14
N PHE A 206 24.29 -1.41 -4.41
CA PHE A 206 23.26 -2.30 -3.88
C PHE A 206 23.11 -3.57 -4.74
N LYS A 207 23.19 -3.43 -6.07
CA LYS A 207 23.15 -4.57 -7.00
C LYS A 207 24.26 -5.59 -6.72
N LYS A 208 25.42 -5.13 -6.32
CA LYS A 208 26.57 -6.00 -5.94
C LYS A 208 26.36 -6.82 -4.66
N LEU A 209 25.30 -6.57 -3.91
CA LEU A 209 24.96 -7.36 -2.70
C LEU A 209 24.31 -8.70 -3.06
N LEU A 210 23.82 -8.86 -4.30
CA LEU A 210 23.14 -10.06 -4.75
C LEU A 210 23.90 -10.73 -5.90
N ASP A 211 23.77 -12.05 -5.97
CA ASP A 211 24.31 -12.84 -7.09
C ASP A 211 23.30 -12.82 -8.23
N ASP A 212 23.61 -12.05 -9.27
CA ASP A 212 22.76 -11.89 -10.44
C ASP A 212 23.50 -12.34 -11.70
N PRO A 213 23.16 -13.50 -12.27
CA PRO A 213 23.79 -14.03 -13.48
C PRO A 213 23.29 -13.40 -14.78
N TYR A 214 22.26 -12.57 -14.74
CA TYR A 214 21.64 -11.98 -15.92
C TYR A 214 22.61 -11.08 -16.69
N ARG A 215 22.58 -11.20 -18.05
CA ARG A 215 23.42 -10.42 -18.97
C ARG A 215 22.63 -9.93 -20.20
N GLY A 216 21.29 -9.86 -20.03
CA GLY A 216 20.38 -9.38 -21.06
C GLY A 216 20.24 -7.86 -21.11
N PRO A 217 19.24 -7.36 -21.85
CA PRO A 217 18.82 -5.95 -21.83
C PRO A 217 18.42 -5.48 -20.43
N VAL A 218 18.35 -4.16 -20.21
CA VAL A 218 17.81 -3.61 -18.95
C VAL A 218 16.41 -4.19 -18.70
N TYR A 219 16.21 -4.77 -17.51
CA TYR A 219 14.94 -5.38 -17.12
C TYR A 219 14.73 -5.22 -15.61
N ASP A 220 14.07 -4.16 -15.20
CA ASP A 220 13.83 -3.78 -13.81
C ASP A 220 12.37 -3.37 -13.55
N TRP A 221 11.50 -3.59 -14.54
CA TRP A 221 10.09 -3.23 -14.47
C TRP A 221 9.22 -4.35 -15.01
N PRO A 222 8.76 -5.29 -14.15
CA PRO A 222 7.95 -6.43 -14.59
C PRO A 222 6.56 -6.01 -15.08
N ASP A 223 6.05 -6.74 -16.06
CA ASP A 223 4.64 -6.63 -16.46
C ASP A 223 3.71 -7.15 -15.37
N TYR A 224 2.48 -6.64 -15.32
CA TYR A 224 1.40 -7.15 -14.47
C TYR A 224 0.70 -8.31 -15.17
N ARG A 225 1.21 -9.52 -15.02
CA ARG A 225 0.74 -10.71 -15.72
C ARG A 225 1.15 -12.00 -15.01
N SER A 226 0.53 -13.10 -15.39
CA SER A 226 1.02 -14.42 -15.04
C SER A 226 2.33 -14.73 -15.79
N LEU A 227 3.16 -15.59 -15.19
CA LEU A 227 4.36 -16.13 -15.86
C LEU A 227 4.00 -16.88 -17.14
N ASP A 228 4.82 -16.77 -18.15
CA ASP A 228 4.70 -17.49 -19.42
C ASP A 228 6.09 -17.85 -19.98
N ASP A 229 6.13 -18.36 -21.21
CA ASP A 229 7.36 -18.82 -21.87
C ASP A 229 8.44 -17.73 -22.04
N ARG A 230 8.11 -16.47 -21.76
CA ARG A 230 9.04 -15.33 -21.77
C ARG A 230 9.83 -15.20 -20.47
N ASP A 231 9.43 -15.90 -19.40
CA ASP A 231 10.06 -15.81 -18.08
C ASP A 231 11.01 -16.97 -17.85
N THR A 232 12.27 -16.79 -18.22
CA THR A 232 13.30 -17.76 -17.92
C THR A 232 13.69 -17.74 -16.44
N PRO A 233 14.18 -18.84 -15.86
CA PRO A 233 14.66 -18.84 -14.47
C PRO A 233 15.71 -17.76 -14.18
N VAL A 234 16.54 -17.40 -15.14
CA VAL A 234 17.56 -16.35 -15.02
C VAL A 234 16.90 -14.95 -14.93
N GLU A 235 15.86 -14.70 -15.71
CA GLU A 235 15.12 -13.43 -15.68
C GLU A 235 14.31 -13.29 -14.39
N ILE A 236 13.71 -14.37 -13.91
CA ILE A 236 13.03 -14.40 -12.61
C ILE A 236 14.02 -14.07 -11.48
N GLN A 237 15.18 -14.72 -11.47
CA GLN A 237 16.24 -14.43 -10.50
C GLN A 237 16.71 -12.97 -10.60
N HIS A 238 16.85 -12.44 -11.80
CA HIS A 238 17.25 -11.06 -12.06
C HIS A 238 16.26 -10.06 -11.46
N LEU A 239 14.98 -10.15 -11.78
CA LEU A 239 13.96 -9.24 -11.23
C LEU A 239 13.87 -9.31 -9.70
N ARG A 240 14.03 -10.51 -9.11
CA ARG A 240 14.15 -10.66 -7.66
C ARG A 240 15.40 -9.98 -7.12
N ALA A 241 16.53 -10.06 -7.82
CA ALA A 241 17.77 -9.39 -7.44
C ALA A 241 17.65 -7.86 -7.56
N GLU A 242 16.99 -7.34 -8.58
CA GLU A 242 16.71 -5.91 -8.72
C GLU A 242 15.82 -5.39 -7.57
N TYR A 243 14.73 -6.10 -7.24
CA TYR A 243 13.91 -5.80 -6.06
C TYR A 243 14.71 -5.86 -4.77
N GLY A 244 15.50 -6.92 -4.56
CA GLY A 244 16.35 -7.07 -3.37
C GLY A 244 17.39 -5.97 -3.23
N SER A 245 17.93 -5.48 -4.35
CA SER A 245 18.86 -4.35 -4.37
C SER A 245 18.20 -3.06 -3.89
N LEU A 246 16.97 -2.81 -4.33
CA LEU A 246 16.18 -1.67 -3.90
C LEU A 246 15.75 -1.80 -2.43
N LEU A 247 15.38 -3.02 -1.99
CA LEU A 247 15.08 -3.33 -0.60
C LEU A 247 16.29 -3.09 0.32
N ALA A 248 17.51 -3.42 -0.12
CA ALA A 248 18.72 -3.12 0.64
C ALA A 248 18.93 -1.61 0.84
N MET A 249 18.55 -0.80 -0.14
CA MET A 249 18.56 0.65 0.00
C MET A 249 17.49 1.12 1.00
N CYS A 250 16.28 0.55 0.95
CA CYS A 250 15.23 0.82 1.94
C CYS A 250 15.70 0.52 3.37
N ASP A 251 16.36 -0.61 3.57
CA ASP A 251 16.91 -1.00 4.87
C ASP A 251 17.97 -0.02 5.36
N GLU A 252 18.89 0.39 4.48
CA GLU A 252 19.92 1.39 4.83
C GLU A 252 19.26 2.71 5.28
N LYS A 253 18.27 3.20 4.53
CA LYS A 253 17.57 4.44 4.85
C LYS A 253 16.77 4.36 6.15
N LEU A 254 16.15 3.22 6.43
CA LEU A 254 15.55 2.97 7.74
C LEU A 254 16.60 3.08 8.85
N GLY A 255 17.77 2.47 8.66
CA GLY A 255 18.89 2.54 9.62
C GLY A 255 19.29 3.97 9.97
N GLU A 256 19.35 4.86 8.97
CA GLU A 256 19.69 6.27 9.18
C GLU A 256 18.66 6.99 10.10
N VAL A 257 17.39 6.63 10.04
CA VAL A 257 16.35 7.14 10.95
C VAL A 257 16.52 6.56 12.35
N LEU A 258 16.73 5.24 12.46
CA LEU A 258 16.93 4.59 13.76
C LEU A 258 18.16 5.14 14.49
N ASP A 259 19.24 5.47 13.76
CA ASP A 259 20.44 6.10 14.32
C ASP A 259 20.15 7.47 14.96
N LEU A 260 19.24 8.27 14.37
CA LEU A 260 18.83 9.54 14.97
C LEU A 260 17.96 9.33 16.22
N LEU A 261 17.09 8.33 16.22
CA LEU A 261 16.32 7.99 17.42
C LEU A 261 17.23 7.60 18.59
N ASP A 262 18.31 6.84 18.32
CA ASP A 262 19.34 6.52 19.32
C ASP A 262 20.14 7.76 19.72
N GLN A 263 20.63 8.53 18.76
CA GLN A 263 21.48 9.70 18.99
C GLN A 263 20.80 10.76 19.86
N TYR A 264 19.50 10.96 19.68
CA TYR A 264 18.72 11.98 20.40
C TYR A 264 17.89 11.40 21.56
N ASP A 265 18.07 10.10 21.89
CA ASP A 265 17.32 9.41 22.97
C ASP A 265 15.79 9.54 22.80
N MET A 266 15.30 9.47 21.54
CA MET A 266 13.89 9.70 21.22
C MET A 266 13.00 8.49 21.50
N TRP A 267 13.58 7.30 21.66
CA TRP A 267 12.80 6.10 21.99
C TRP A 267 11.99 6.21 23.28
N LYS A 268 12.39 7.08 24.20
CA LYS A 268 11.74 7.25 25.51
C LYS A 268 10.37 7.92 25.44
N ASP A 269 10.10 8.72 24.38
CA ASP A 269 8.90 9.56 24.28
C ASP A 269 8.28 9.58 22.87
N THR A 270 8.84 8.85 21.93
CA THR A 270 8.37 8.80 20.54
C THR A 270 7.84 7.41 20.20
N MET A 271 6.56 7.32 19.78
CA MET A 271 6.03 6.12 19.13
C MET A 271 6.61 6.01 17.71
N VAL A 272 7.11 4.83 17.35
CA VAL A 272 7.67 4.57 16.01
C VAL A 272 6.86 3.46 15.34
N ILE A 273 6.37 3.74 14.13
CA ILE A 273 5.62 2.79 13.30
C ILE A 273 6.41 2.60 12.00
N VAL A 274 6.70 1.36 11.63
CA VAL A 274 7.26 0.99 10.32
C VAL A 274 6.29 0.03 9.64
N ASN A 275 5.82 0.39 8.44
CA ASN A 275 4.79 -0.34 7.72
C ASN A 275 4.93 -0.20 6.20
N THR A 276 3.99 -0.80 5.49
CA THR A 276 3.74 -0.63 4.05
C THR A 276 2.24 -0.53 3.77
N ASP A 277 1.86 -0.14 2.58
CA ASP A 277 0.48 -0.14 2.10
C ASP A 277 0.02 -1.52 1.63
N HIS A 278 0.87 -2.26 0.91
CA HIS A 278 0.70 -3.64 0.47
C HIS A 278 2.06 -4.23 0.07
N GLY A 279 2.08 -5.52 -0.25
CA GLY A 279 3.26 -6.18 -0.79
C GLY A 279 3.25 -6.28 -2.32
N PHE A 280 4.04 -7.22 -2.84
CA PHE A 280 4.27 -7.41 -4.27
C PHE A 280 4.65 -8.87 -4.54
N LEU A 281 4.13 -9.47 -5.62
CA LEU A 281 4.52 -10.80 -6.08
C LEU A 281 5.76 -10.73 -6.98
N LEU A 282 6.74 -11.54 -6.63
CA LEU A 282 8.01 -11.67 -7.35
C LEU A 282 8.16 -13.07 -7.92
N SER A 283 7.18 -13.50 -8.71
CA SER A 283 6.99 -14.82 -9.30
C SER A 283 6.32 -15.89 -8.43
N GLU A 284 5.98 -15.61 -7.19
CA GLU A 284 5.17 -16.50 -6.36
C GLU A 284 3.82 -16.75 -7.05
N HIS A 285 3.25 -17.94 -6.88
CA HIS A 285 2.01 -18.39 -7.53
C HIS A 285 2.03 -18.35 -9.07
N GLY A 286 3.20 -18.20 -9.68
CA GLY A 286 3.31 -17.99 -11.12
C GLY A 286 2.85 -16.61 -11.59
N GLU A 287 2.93 -15.60 -10.73
CA GLU A 287 2.41 -14.26 -10.98
C GLU A 287 3.47 -13.18 -10.73
N TRP A 288 3.39 -12.10 -11.50
CA TRP A 288 4.15 -10.88 -11.26
C TRP A 288 3.27 -9.76 -10.74
N ALA A 289 3.83 -8.92 -9.88
CA ALA A 289 3.26 -7.66 -9.44
C ALA A 289 2.05 -7.80 -8.47
N LYS A 290 1.01 -7.02 -8.68
CA LYS A 290 -0.14 -6.85 -7.80
C LYS A 290 -1.38 -6.56 -8.65
N CYS A 291 -2.52 -6.33 -8.16
CA CYS A 291 -3.74 -5.85 -8.83
C CYS A 291 -4.41 -6.82 -9.82
N HIS A 292 -3.68 -7.47 -10.73
CA HIS A 292 -4.27 -8.35 -11.75
C HIS A 292 -4.53 -9.78 -11.26
N CYS A 293 -3.80 -10.22 -10.25
CA CYS A 293 -3.87 -11.55 -9.62
C CYS A 293 -4.69 -11.55 -8.32
N PRO A 294 -5.00 -12.72 -7.74
CA PRO A 294 -5.54 -12.82 -6.40
C PRO A 294 -4.60 -12.19 -5.37
N PHE A 295 -5.17 -11.65 -4.30
CA PHE A 295 -4.35 -11.04 -3.24
C PHE A 295 -3.88 -12.08 -2.23
N TYR A 296 -2.89 -12.87 -2.66
CA TYR A 296 -2.15 -13.78 -1.79
C TYR A 296 -1.47 -13.03 -0.64
N ASN A 297 -0.99 -13.77 0.36
CA ASN A 297 -0.38 -13.19 1.55
C ASN A 297 0.84 -12.31 1.22
N GLU A 298 1.58 -12.61 0.17
CA GLU A 298 2.70 -11.79 -0.31
C GLU A 298 2.27 -10.36 -0.69
N VAL A 299 1.00 -10.16 -1.03
CA VAL A 299 0.43 -8.83 -1.34
C VAL A 299 -0.38 -8.28 -0.16
N ALA A 300 -1.22 -9.10 0.46
CA ALA A 300 -2.21 -8.64 1.43
C ALA A 300 -1.72 -8.64 2.89
N ARG A 301 -0.88 -9.62 3.28
CA ARG A 301 -0.33 -9.74 4.63
C ARG A 301 1.00 -8.99 4.71
N ILE A 302 0.95 -7.84 5.35
CA ILE A 302 2.02 -6.84 5.31
C ILE A 302 2.88 -6.82 6.58
N PRO A 303 4.13 -6.34 6.50
CA PRO A 303 4.95 -6.09 7.69
C PRO A 303 4.40 -4.90 8.48
N LEU A 304 4.40 -5.03 9.79
CA LEU A 304 4.10 -3.95 10.72
C LEU A 304 4.95 -4.09 11.98
N PHE A 305 5.65 -3.01 12.33
CA PHE A 305 6.45 -2.89 13.54
C PHE A 305 6.00 -1.64 14.30
N ILE A 306 5.68 -1.77 15.59
CA ILE A 306 5.30 -0.63 16.42
C ILE A 306 6.08 -0.65 17.72
N TRP A 307 6.88 0.39 17.92
CA TRP A 307 7.40 0.75 19.23
C TRP A 307 6.47 1.77 19.89
N ASN A 308 6.05 1.49 21.12
CA ASN A 308 5.31 2.43 21.94
C ASN A 308 6.02 2.60 23.29
N PRO A 309 6.54 3.80 23.61
CA PRO A 309 7.26 4.04 24.87
C PRO A 309 6.38 3.85 26.10
N GLN A 310 5.05 4.03 25.99
CA GLN A 310 4.13 3.84 27.11
C GLN A 310 4.05 2.37 27.56
N THR A 311 4.18 1.42 26.63
CA THR A 311 4.16 -0.01 26.94
C THR A 311 5.55 -0.58 27.21
N GLY A 312 6.56 -0.03 26.58
CA GLY A 312 7.95 -0.48 26.66
C GLY A 312 8.18 -1.91 26.15
N ARG A 313 7.19 -2.54 25.50
CA ARG A 313 7.30 -3.91 24.98
C ARG A 313 8.10 -3.91 23.67
N LYS A 314 9.13 -4.75 23.62
CA LYS A 314 10.05 -4.84 22.48
C LYS A 314 10.58 -6.25 22.27
N GLY A 315 11.00 -6.54 21.03
CA GLY A 315 11.57 -7.82 20.64
C GLY A 315 10.58 -8.97 20.76
N ILE A 316 9.29 -8.71 20.57
CA ILE A 316 8.21 -9.70 20.68
C ILE A 316 7.36 -9.71 19.42
N HIS A 317 6.76 -10.85 19.15
CA HIS A 317 5.77 -11.04 18.11
C HIS A 317 4.36 -11.11 18.69
N THR A 318 3.37 -10.59 17.96
CA THR A 318 1.95 -10.75 18.24
C THR A 318 1.25 -11.39 17.05
N SER A 319 0.39 -12.37 17.34
CA SER A 319 -0.47 -13.01 16.33
C SER A 319 -1.84 -12.36 16.19
N SER A 320 -2.12 -11.29 16.95
CA SER A 320 -3.38 -10.56 16.86
C SER A 320 -3.64 -10.07 15.44
N LEU A 321 -4.86 -10.35 14.95
CA LEU A 321 -5.29 -9.92 13.62
C LEU A 321 -5.56 -8.41 13.61
N VAL A 322 -4.77 -7.66 12.82
CA VAL A 322 -4.84 -6.21 12.70
C VAL A 322 -4.84 -5.79 11.23
N GLN A 323 -5.19 -4.54 10.95
CA GLN A 323 -5.22 -4.01 9.58
C GLN A 323 -4.69 -2.58 9.48
N THR A 324 -4.38 -2.14 8.27
CA THR A 324 -3.96 -0.76 7.98
C THR A 324 -4.95 0.29 8.46
N ILE A 325 -6.26 0.00 8.43
CA ILE A 325 -7.32 0.89 8.94
C ILE A 325 -7.20 1.19 10.44
N ASP A 326 -6.46 0.37 11.20
CA ASP A 326 -6.26 0.56 12.64
C ASP A 326 -5.21 1.63 12.96
N LEU A 327 -4.32 1.92 12.01
CA LEU A 327 -3.20 2.85 12.24
C LEU A 327 -3.67 4.28 12.52
N PRO A 328 -4.61 4.89 11.77
CA PRO A 328 -5.10 6.23 12.09
C PRO A 328 -5.76 6.30 13.47
N ALA A 329 -6.56 5.32 13.84
CA ALA A 329 -7.16 5.25 15.18
C ALA A 329 -6.09 5.10 16.28
N THR A 330 -5.04 4.33 16.02
CA THR A 330 -3.90 4.14 16.95
C THR A 330 -3.13 5.44 17.15
N ILE A 331 -2.88 6.18 16.05
CA ILE A 331 -2.17 7.47 16.09
C ILE A 331 -3.01 8.52 16.83
N LEU A 332 -4.30 8.64 16.55
CA LEU A 332 -5.19 9.56 17.28
C LEU A 332 -5.22 9.23 18.76
N ARG A 333 -5.33 7.96 19.13
CA ARG A 333 -5.33 7.50 20.53
C ARG A 333 -4.00 7.80 21.23
N GLN A 334 -2.86 7.76 20.51
CA GLN A 334 -1.56 8.11 21.08
C GLN A 334 -1.50 9.56 21.56
N PHE A 335 -2.22 10.46 20.89
CA PHE A 335 -2.36 11.87 21.27
C PHE A 335 -3.62 12.15 22.10
N GLU A 336 -4.26 11.13 22.67
CA GLU A 336 -5.47 11.25 23.49
C GLU A 336 -6.65 11.95 22.77
N ILE A 337 -6.69 11.86 21.43
CA ILE A 337 -7.75 12.42 20.60
C ILE A 337 -8.85 11.38 20.40
N ASP A 338 -10.11 11.84 20.51
CA ASP A 338 -11.27 11.00 20.27
C ASP A 338 -11.31 10.53 18.79
N ILE A 339 -11.60 9.24 18.61
CA ILE A 339 -11.70 8.63 17.31
C ILE A 339 -13.04 9.03 16.67
N PRO A 340 -13.05 9.57 15.44
CA PRO A 340 -14.28 9.88 14.73
C PRO A 340 -15.21 8.68 14.60
N GLN A 341 -16.52 8.90 14.74
CA GLN A 341 -17.53 7.84 14.65
C GLN A 341 -17.49 7.07 13.33
N GLN A 342 -17.05 7.73 12.25
CA GLN A 342 -16.98 7.13 10.92
C GLN A 342 -15.70 6.33 10.69
N MET A 343 -14.75 6.35 11.61
CA MET A 343 -13.52 5.57 11.55
C MET A 343 -13.76 4.17 12.10
N GLU A 344 -13.57 3.15 11.29
CA GLU A 344 -13.83 1.72 11.61
C GLU A 344 -12.62 1.03 12.25
N GLY A 345 -11.45 1.65 12.14
CA GLY A 345 -10.20 1.14 12.70
C GLY A 345 -10.26 1.08 14.23
N ILE A 346 -9.63 0.07 14.80
CA ILE A 346 -9.56 -0.18 16.24
C ILE A 346 -8.16 0.20 16.73
N PRO A 347 -8.02 1.05 17.77
CA PRO A 347 -6.72 1.40 18.31
C PRO A 347 -5.94 0.17 18.79
N LEU A 348 -4.66 0.13 18.47
CA LEU A 348 -3.79 -1.02 18.76
C LEU A 348 -3.18 -1.01 20.17
N GLN A 349 -3.50 -0.03 21.03
CA GLN A 349 -2.93 0.07 22.39
C GLN A 349 -3.13 -1.22 23.19
N GLY A 350 -4.33 -1.81 23.20
CA GLY A 350 -4.59 -3.08 23.89
C GLY A 350 -3.79 -4.26 23.34
N VAL A 351 -3.55 -4.29 22.02
CA VAL A 351 -2.65 -5.28 21.39
C VAL A 351 -1.21 -5.05 21.85
N LEU A 352 -0.75 -3.80 21.82
CA LEU A 352 0.60 -3.43 22.24
C LEU A 352 0.85 -3.68 23.73
N GLU A 353 -0.15 -3.58 24.58
CA GLU A 353 -0.03 -3.79 26.03
C GLU A 353 -0.06 -5.26 26.44
N HIS A 354 -0.97 -6.06 25.88
CA HIS A 354 -1.22 -7.42 26.38
C HIS A 354 -1.80 -8.42 25.36
N ASP A 355 -1.54 -8.19 24.07
CA ASP A 355 -1.97 -9.05 22.96
C ASP A 355 -3.50 -9.23 22.86
N GLU A 356 -4.25 -8.15 23.12
CA GLU A 356 -5.70 -8.17 23.03
C GLU A 356 -6.17 -8.59 21.63
N LYS A 357 -7.15 -9.51 21.58
CA LYS A 357 -7.83 -9.84 20.34
C LYS A 357 -8.86 -8.77 20.01
N ILE A 358 -8.59 -7.94 19.01
CA ILE A 358 -9.44 -6.78 18.66
C ILE A 358 -10.45 -7.09 17.55
N ARG A 359 -10.27 -8.17 16.78
CA ARG A 359 -11.19 -8.55 15.69
C ARG A 359 -11.22 -10.03 15.43
N ASP A 360 -12.34 -10.51 14.86
CA ASP A 360 -12.52 -11.91 14.43
C ASP A 360 -12.21 -12.09 12.95
N VAL A 361 -12.33 -11.03 12.14
CA VAL A 361 -12.15 -11.10 10.68
C VAL A 361 -11.68 -9.76 10.12
N ALA A 362 -10.80 -9.83 9.15
CA ALA A 362 -10.33 -8.73 8.33
C ALA A 362 -10.84 -8.89 6.89
N LEU A 363 -11.37 -7.80 6.30
CA LEU A 363 -11.68 -7.75 4.87
C LEU A 363 -10.56 -7.06 4.11
N PHE A 364 -10.32 -7.51 2.89
CA PHE A 364 -9.38 -6.84 1.99
C PHE A 364 -9.76 -7.08 0.53
N GLY A 365 -9.34 -6.17 -0.34
CA GLY A 365 -9.67 -6.32 -1.74
C GLY A 365 -9.42 -5.11 -2.61
N LEU A 366 -9.78 -5.29 -3.87
CA LEU A 366 -9.76 -4.29 -4.91
C LEU A 366 -11.21 -4.01 -5.34
N PHE A 367 -11.56 -2.75 -5.52
CA PHE A 367 -12.88 -2.39 -6.03
C PHE A 367 -13.24 -3.16 -7.31
N GLY A 368 -14.33 -3.95 -7.23
CA GLY A 368 -14.82 -4.79 -8.33
C GLY A 368 -14.06 -6.09 -8.59
N GLY A 369 -12.96 -6.35 -7.88
CA GLY A 369 -12.20 -7.60 -7.90
C GLY A 369 -12.79 -8.67 -6.98
N GLN A 370 -11.94 -9.58 -6.47
CA GLN A 370 -12.35 -10.53 -5.42
C GLN A 370 -12.57 -9.80 -4.09
N LEU A 371 -13.58 -10.21 -3.35
CA LEU A 371 -13.80 -9.84 -1.96
C LEU A 371 -13.10 -10.88 -1.08
N ASN A 372 -12.13 -10.47 -0.28
CA ASN A 372 -11.34 -11.39 0.51
C ASN A 372 -11.59 -11.17 2.01
N ALA A 373 -11.51 -12.25 2.77
CA ALA A 373 -11.58 -12.23 4.22
C ALA A 373 -10.57 -13.19 4.83
N THR A 374 -10.07 -12.84 6.02
CA THR A 374 -9.24 -13.72 6.83
C THR A 374 -9.60 -13.60 8.30
N ASP A 375 -9.52 -14.71 9.04
CA ASP A 375 -9.56 -14.75 10.50
C ASP A 375 -8.15 -14.97 11.12
N GLY A 376 -7.11 -14.92 10.28
CA GLY A 376 -5.73 -15.22 10.64
C GLY A 376 -5.34 -16.70 10.46
N HIS A 377 -6.31 -17.61 10.38
CA HIS A 377 -6.13 -19.03 10.10
C HIS A 377 -6.56 -19.39 8.68
N TYR A 378 -7.74 -18.94 8.26
CA TYR A 378 -8.24 -19.14 6.91
C TYR A 378 -8.17 -17.86 6.11
N VAL A 379 -7.88 -17.97 4.80
CA VAL A 379 -8.08 -16.91 3.82
C VAL A 379 -9.12 -17.36 2.80
N TYR A 380 -10.20 -16.59 2.68
CA TYR A 380 -11.28 -16.84 1.73
C TYR A 380 -11.35 -15.72 0.70
N MET A 381 -11.06 -16.06 -0.55
CA MET A 381 -11.07 -15.17 -1.71
C MET A 381 -12.32 -15.42 -2.53
N LYS A 382 -13.37 -14.61 -2.30
CA LYS A 382 -14.66 -14.80 -2.95
C LYS A 382 -14.75 -14.02 -4.24
N SER A 383 -14.94 -14.74 -5.33
CA SER A 383 -15.12 -14.15 -6.66
C SER A 383 -16.56 -13.68 -6.88
N PRO A 384 -16.79 -12.67 -7.73
CA PRO A 384 -18.12 -12.37 -8.24
C PRO A 384 -18.79 -13.61 -8.82
N VAL A 385 -20.08 -13.79 -8.54
CA VAL A 385 -20.90 -14.85 -9.18
C VAL A 385 -21.16 -14.50 -10.64
N ASP A 386 -21.21 -13.21 -10.94
CA ASP A 386 -21.20 -12.65 -12.29
C ASP A 386 -20.23 -11.45 -12.35
N TRP A 387 -19.15 -11.62 -13.12
CA TRP A 387 -18.15 -10.57 -13.30
C TRP A 387 -18.65 -9.37 -14.10
N ASP A 388 -19.71 -9.56 -14.89
CA ASP A 388 -20.30 -8.54 -15.74
C ASP A 388 -21.48 -7.79 -15.05
N GLU A 389 -21.83 -8.21 -13.80
CA GLU A 389 -22.82 -7.47 -13.00
C GLU A 389 -22.36 -6.02 -12.79
N PRO A 390 -23.20 -5.03 -13.10
CA PRO A 390 -22.84 -3.63 -12.95
C PRO A 390 -22.45 -3.27 -11.52
N ILE A 391 -21.41 -2.45 -11.38
CA ILE A 391 -21.05 -1.81 -10.12
C ILE A 391 -20.95 -0.31 -10.29
N TYR A 392 -20.99 0.41 -9.17
CA TYR A 392 -21.02 1.87 -9.16
C TYR A 392 -19.99 2.41 -8.18
N GLN A 393 -19.40 3.55 -8.54
CA GLN A 393 -18.57 4.33 -7.63
C GLN A 393 -19.40 5.40 -6.94
N TYR A 394 -19.18 5.56 -5.63
CA TYR A 394 -19.88 6.53 -4.78
C TYR A 394 -18.91 7.63 -4.37
N THR A 395 -19.00 8.82 -4.96
CA THR A 395 -17.98 9.86 -4.81
C THR A 395 -18.53 11.27 -5.09
N LEU A 396 -17.94 12.29 -4.49
CA LEU A 396 -18.05 13.69 -4.89
C LEU A 396 -16.85 14.14 -5.74
N MET A 397 -15.84 13.27 -5.89
CA MET A 397 -14.62 13.55 -6.63
C MET A 397 -14.54 12.60 -7.83
N PRO A 398 -15.07 13.00 -9.02
CA PRO A 398 -15.18 12.12 -10.20
C PRO A 398 -13.84 11.91 -10.89
N MET A 399 -12.86 11.44 -10.11
CA MET A 399 -11.50 11.18 -10.54
C MET A 399 -11.08 9.77 -10.14
N ARG A 400 -10.20 9.15 -10.91
CA ARG A 400 -9.65 7.80 -10.68
C ARG A 400 -8.22 7.69 -11.17
N HIS A 401 -7.60 6.53 -10.99
CA HIS A 401 -6.35 6.24 -11.68
C HIS A 401 -6.55 6.29 -13.19
N GLY A 402 -5.68 7.00 -13.88
CA GLY A 402 -5.74 7.18 -15.32
C GLY A 402 -4.47 7.82 -15.87
N GLY A 403 -3.35 7.64 -15.18
CA GLY A 403 -2.10 8.28 -15.52
C GLY A 403 -2.26 9.81 -15.51
N LYS A 404 -1.84 10.48 -16.58
CA LYS A 404 -1.79 11.95 -16.65
C LYS A 404 -3.16 12.64 -16.61
N ARG A 405 -4.24 11.93 -16.90
CA ARG A 405 -5.62 12.46 -16.86
C ARG A 405 -6.53 11.47 -16.15
N GLY A 406 -6.78 11.72 -14.88
CA GLY A 406 -7.51 10.83 -13.98
C GLY A 406 -9.00 11.11 -13.87
N PHE A 407 -9.65 11.80 -14.81
CA PHE A 407 -11.09 12.02 -14.78
C PHE A 407 -11.87 10.77 -15.21
N ILE A 408 -13.02 10.53 -14.55
CA ILE A 408 -14.00 9.54 -14.99
C ILE A 408 -14.52 9.97 -16.38
N GLN A 409 -14.73 9.01 -17.26
CA GLN A 409 -15.07 9.28 -18.67
C GLN A 409 -16.51 9.80 -18.84
N ASP A 410 -16.74 10.59 -19.86
CA ASP A 410 -18.04 11.23 -20.15
C ASP A 410 -19.19 10.22 -20.24
N GLU A 411 -18.93 9.02 -20.79
CA GLU A 411 -19.94 7.96 -20.93
C GLU A 411 -20.41 7.41 -19.57
N GLU A 412 -19.52 7.39 -18.58
CA GLU A 412 -19.85 7.00 -17.21
C GLU A 412 -20.54 8.15 -16.49
N LEU A 413 -20.05 9.39 -16.67
CA LEU A 413 -20.63 10.58 -16.07
C LEU A 413 -22.06 10.87 -16.55
N LYS A 414 -22.43 10.51 -17.77
CA LYS A 414 -23.83 10.61 -18.28
C LYS A 414 -24.82 9.72 -17.51
N GLY A 415 -24.33 8.70 -16.82
CA GLY A 415 -25.14 7.78 -16.00
C GLY A 415 -25.20 8.14 -14.51
N ILE A 416 -24.81 9.34 -14.13
CA ILE A 416 -24.81 9.76 -12.73
C ILE A 416 -26.22 9.79 -12.15
N GLU A 417 -26.37 9.18 -10.97
CA GLU A 417 -27.51 9.31 -10.08
C GLU A 417 -27.06 9.89 -8.73
N LEU A 418 -27.94 10.53 -7.99
CA LEU A 418 -27.67 10.96 -6.61
C LEU A 418 -28.01 9.84 -5.62
N TYR A 419 -27.10 9.59 -4.69
CA TYR A 419 -27.23 8.57 -3.66
C TYR A 419 -27.04 9.19 -2.27
N ARG A 420 -27.81 8.74 -1.23
CA ARG A 420 -27.83 9.34 0.10
C ARG A 420 -27.79 8.33 1.26
N GLU A 421 -27.60 7.04 0.97
CA GLU A 421 -27.81 5.99 1.96
C GLU A 421 -26.54 5.64 2.78
N CYS A 422 -25.39 6.23 2.44
CA CYS A 422 -24.16 6.00 3.23
C CYS A 422 -24.13 6.90 4.48
N THR A 423 -23.92 6.32 5.65
CA THR A 423 -23.85 7.07 6.92
C THR A 423 -22.57 7.90 6.99
N PHE A 424 -21.45 7.37 6.46
CA PHE A 424 -20.15 8.04 6.46
C PHE A 424 -20.08 9.32 5.63
N THR A 425 -21.04 9.57 4.75
CA THR A 425 -21.10 10.82 3.97
C THR A 425 -21.67 12.00 4.77
N ARG A 426 -22.03 11.80 6.04
CA ARG A 426 -22.61 12.83 6.93
C ARG A 426 -23.89 13.47 6.35
N GLY A 427 -24.67 12.68 5.65
CA GLY A 427 -25.91 13.12 4.99
C GLY A 427 -25.71 13.89 3.68
N LEU A 428 -24.47 14.07 3.24
CA LEU A 428 -24.20 14.64 1.92
C LEU A 428 -24.62 13.67 0.81
N PRO A 429 -25.27 14.14 -0.25
CA PRO A 429 -25.50 13.31 -1.41
C PRO A 429 -24.19 13.09 -2.16
N VAL A 430 -23.96 11.87 -2.61
CA VAL A 430 -22.83 11.53 -3.49
C VAL A 430 -23.33 11.15 -4.88
N MET A 431 -22.46 11.25 -5.87
CA MET A 431 -22.71 10.72 -7.20
C MET A 431 -22.58 9.19 -7.12
N LYS A 432 -23.60 8.50 -7.61
CA LYS A 432 -23.54 7.08 -7.96
C LYS A 432 -23.21 6.99 -9.44
N ILE A 433 -21.99 6.60 -9.77
CA ILE A 433 -21.45 6.63 -11.13
C ILE A 433 -21.27 5.19 -11.62
N PRO A 434 -21.91 4.78 -12.74
CA PRO A 434 -21.71 3.44 -13.29
C PRO A 434 -20.24 3.25 -13.68
N CYS A 435 -19.62 2.15 -13.24
CA CYS A 435 -18.24 1.83 -13.55
C CYS A 435 -18.18 0.85 -14.73
N ARG A 436 -17.74 1.31 -15.90
CA ARG A 436 -17.63 0.51 -17.12
C ARG A 436 -16.25 -0.13 -17.30
N LYS A 437 -15.22 0.45 -16.70
CA LYS A 437 -13.86 -0.12 -16.68
C LYS A 437 -13.52 -0.50 -15.25
N LEU A 438 -13.58 -1.78 -14.96
CA LEU A 438 -13.08 -2.33 -13.72
C LEU A 438 -11.55 -2.32 -13.70
N PRO A 439 -10.95 -2.30 -12.49
CA PRO A 439 -9.52 -2.59 -12.36
C PRO A 439 -9.14 -3.91 -13.03
N ALA A 440 -7.89 -4.04 -13.37
CA ALA A 440 -7.37 -5.10 -14.24
C ALA A 440 -7.23 -6.48 -13.57
N GLN A 441 -7.94 -6.77 -12.45
CA GLN A 441 -7.89 -8.11 -11.87
C GLN A 441 -8.47 -9.15 -12.84
N GLY A 442 -7.75 -10.24 -13.04
CA GLY A 442 -8.20 -11.38 -13.82
C GLY A 442 -9.41 -12.08 -13.19
N ARG A 443 -10.12 -12.89 -13.98
CA ARG A 443 -11.29 -13.66 -13.52
C ARG A 443 -10.81 -14.96 -12.87
N TYR A 444 -10.51 -14.89 -11.59
CA TYR A 444 -10.09 -16.05 -10.79
C TYR A 444 -11.29 -16.74 -10.12
N PRO A 445 -11.20 -18.03 -9.79
CA PRO A 445 -12.24 -18.74 -9.05
C PRO A 445 -12.28 -18.32 -7.58
N THR A 446 -13.37 -18.64 -6.90
CA THR A 446 -13.43 -18.58 -5.43
C THR A 446 -12.49 -19.61 -4.83
N MET A 447 -11.68 -19.21 -3.86
CA MET A 447 -10.65 -20.04 -3.22
C MET A 447 -10.71 -19.90 -1.70
N LEU A 448 -10.45 -21.00 -0.99
CA LEU A 448 -10.28 -21.04 0.46
C LEU A 448 -8.95 -21.72 0.77
N PHE A 449 -8.15 -21.09 1.65
CA PHE A 449 -6.87 -21.62 2.09
C PHE A 449 -6.85 -21.79 3.62
N ASP A 450 -6.26 -22.89 4.09
CA ASP A 450 -5.96 -23.17 5.49
C ASP A 450 -4.49 -22.87 5.73
N LEU A 451 -4.19 -21.71 6.34
CA LEU A 451 -2.82 -21.21 6.49
C LEU A 451 -1.97 -22.02 7.47
N GLU A 452 -2.57 -22.83 8.36
CA GLU A 452 -1.80 -23.73 9.22
C GLU A 452 -1.24 -24.92 8.42
N LYS A 453 -1.97 -25.40 7.41
CA LYS A 453 -1.56 -26.52 6.57
C LYS A 453 -0.86 -26.09 5.29
N ASP A 454 -1.23 -24.92 4.80
CA ASP A 454 -0.75 -24.35 3.53
C ASP A 454 -0.45 -22.85 3.71
N PRO A 455 0.62 -22.49 4.44
CA PRO A 455 0.98 -21.10 4.72
C PRO A 455 1.33 -20.30 3.46
N LYS A 456 1.64 -21.00 2.36
CA LYS A 456 1.98 -20.38 1.07
C LYS A 456 0.80 -20.28 0.11
N GLN A 457 -0.40 -20.72 0.49
CA GLN A 457 -1.60 -20.65 -0.35
C GLN A 457 -1.45 -21.31 -1.75
N GLU A 458 -0.76 -22.44 -1.81
CA GLU A 458 -0.54 -23.20 -3.07
C GLU A 458 -1.69 -24.18 -3.38
N HIS A 459 -2.46 -24.57 -2.36
CA HIS A 459 -3.45 -25.67 -2.44
C HIS A 459 -4.81 -25.25 -1.87
N PRO A 460 -5.67 -24.60 -2.66
CA PRO A 460 -7.01 -24.21 -2.19
C PRO A 460 -7.84 -25.43 -1.85
N ILE A 461 -8.54 -25.36 -0.72
CA ILE A 461 -9.40 -26.43 -0.21
C ILE A 461 -10.89 -26.15 -0.51
N ARG A 462 -11.74 -27.18 -0.30
CA ARG A 462 -13.19 -27.06 -0.31
C ARG A 462 -13.72 -27.48 1.06
N ASP A 463 -14.26 -26.52 1.80
CA ASP A 463 -14.88 -26.72 3.10
C ASP A 463 -16.12 -25.81 3.21
N GLN A 464 -17.29 -26.40 2.96
CA GLN A 464 -18.55 -25.64 2.93
C GLN A 464 -18.90 -25.01 4.29
N GLU A 465 -18.46 -25.57 5.40
CA GLU A 465 -18.71 -25.01 6.72
C GLU A 465 -17.89 -23.75 6.92
N GLN A 466 -16.59 -23.82 6.62
CA GLN A 466 -15.70 -22.67 6.70
C GLN A 466 -16.08 -21.58 5.68
N GLU A 467 -16.40 -21.94 4.43
CA GLU A 467 -16.85 -20.99 3.42
C GLU A 467 -18.09 -20.22 3.90
N ARG A 468 -19.11 -20.90 4.46
CA ARG A 468 -20.30 -20.23 5.02
C ARG A 468 -19.98 -19.34 6.20
N ARG A 469 -19.07 -19.75 7.08
CA ARG A 469 -18.61 -18.94 8.22
C ARG A 469 -17.95 -17.66 7.73
N MET A 470 -17.05 -17.75 6.77
CA MET A 470 -16.39 -16.59 6.18
C MET A 470 -17.39 -15.66 5.50
N GLU A 471 -18.36 -16.19 4.75
CA GLU A 471 -19.43 -15.40 4.12
C GLU A 471 -20.30 -14.66 5.13
N GLN A 472 -20.62 -15.26 6.27
CA GLN A 472 -21.36 -14.59 7.35
C GLN A 472 -20.56 -13.40 7.92
N TRP A 473 -19.26 -13.57 8.12
CA TRP A 473 -18.39 -12.48 8.57
C TRP A 473 -18.24 -11.39 7.53
N MET A 474 -18.07 -11.75 6.25
CA MET A 474 -18.06 -10.80 5.14
C MET A 474 -19.32 -9.94 5.16
N LYS A 475 -20.51 -10.57 5.21
CA LYS A 475 -21.80 -9.85 5.31
C LYS A 475 -21.82 -8.86 6.46
N LYS A 476 -21.48 -9.32 7.67
CA LYS A 476 -21.46 -8.48 8.87
C LYS A 476 -20.54 -7.26 8.72
N ARG A 477 -19.35 -7.46 8.17
CA ARG A 477 -18.39 -6.35 7.95
C ARG A 477 -18.84 -5.41 6.84
N MET A 478 -19.44 -5.94 5.78
CA MET A 478 -20.02 -5.15 4.71
C MET A 478 -21.17 -4.28 5.21
N GLU A 479 -22.09 -4.84 6.04
CA GLU A 479 -23.18 -4.09 6.69
C GLU A 479 -22.64 -2.95 7.57
N GLN A 480 -21.62 -3.20 8.37
CA GLN A 480 -20.99 -2.18 9.22
C GLN A 480 -20.35 -1.04 8.40
N ASN A 481 -20.02 -1.29 7.13
CA ASN A 481 -19.37 -0.33 6.25
C ASN A 481 -20.31 0.28 5.20
N ASP A 482 -21.63 0.23 5.37
CA ASP A 482 -22.63 0.74 4.42
C ASP A 482 -22.42 0.21 2.98
N CYS A 483 -22.05 -1.07 2.86
CA CYS A 483 -21.77 -1.66 1.56
C CYS A 483 -23.01 -1.60 0.66
N PRO A 484 -22.92 -1.08 -0.58
CA PRO A 484 -24.05 -0.98 -1.48
C PRO A 484 -24.70 -2.32 -1.83
N ALA A 485 -26.02 -2.33 -2.00
CA ALA A 485 -26.81 -3.57 -2.21
C ALA A 485 -26.34 -4.39 -3.42
N GLU A 486 -25.93 -3.74 -4.50
CA GLU A 486 -25.42 -4.43 -5.69
C GLU A 486 -24.12 -5.23 -5.44
N ILE A 487 -23.34 -4.85 -4.43
CA ILE A 487 -22.12 -5.59 -4.06
C ILE A 487 -22.48 -6.94 -3.44
N TYR A 488 -23.54 -7.00 -2.58
CA TYR A 488 -24.03 -8.28 -2.07
C TYR A 488 -24.50 -9.20 -3.20
N LYS A 489 -25.26 -8.65 -4.15
CA LYS A 489 -25.72 -9.38 -5.33
C LYS A 489 -24.54 -9.91 -6.15
N ARG A 490 -23.53 -9.06 -6.40
CA ARG A 490 -22.34 -9.40 -7.18
C ARG A 490 -21.60 -10.62 -6.62
N TYR A 491 -21.51 -10.73 -5.29
CA TYR A 491 -20.83 -11.85 -4.64
C TYR A 491 -21.78 -12.98 -4.18
N GLY A 492 -23.08 -12.91 -4.49
CA GLY A 492 -24.06 -13.93 -4.06
C GLY A 492 -24.20 -14.00 -2.53
N LEU A 493 -24.09 -12.86 -1.87
CA LEU A 493 -24.18 -12.72 -0.42
C LEU A 493 -25.53 -12.11 0.04
N ASN A 494 -26.57 -12.19 -0.76
CA ASN A 494 -27.92 -11.68 -0.44
C ASN A 494 -28.56 -12.40 0.77
#